data_2fb28f055127e6307312dd1dbf82f22a
#
_entry.id   2fb28f055127e6307312dd1dbf82f22a
#
_cell.length_a   1.000
_cell.length_b   1.000
_cell.length_c   1.000
_cell.angle_alpha   90.00
_cell.angle_beta   90.00
_cell.angle_gamma   90.00
#
_symmetry.space_group_name_H-M   'P 1'
#
loop_
_entity.id
_entity.type
_entity.pdbx_description
1 polymer ?
#
loop_
_entity_poly.entity_id
_entity_poly.type
_entity_poly.pdbx_seq_one_letter_code
_entity_poly.pdbx_strand_id
1 'polypeptide(L)'
;MSLPKYDKSKRKKTYETLPKGAYVIRILNVTEEANKKGFGTHLTIRFDIAEGEYENFFANVFTSDQREDKKWPNDGTFYLAVPDANSQSYVFDGWNSFWGDLEDSNDGFVFDGEHLILLKGKLLGAKFAIEQTEYNGQIYDHTRMRWTCVAEDVRQGKAGKLPNDKLITPSAPAPTEQSDEWLKVDAIAEEFPF
;
A
#
# COMPACT_ATOMS: atom_id res chain seq x y z
N MET A 1 44.16 -14.73 -5.61
CA MET A 1 43.03 -13.80 -5.40
C MET A 1 42.55 -13.95 -3.97
N SER A 2 42.52 -12.87 -3.16
CA SER A 2 41.89 -12.94 -1.83
C SER A 2 40.41 -12.51 -1.98
N LEU A 3 39.51 -13.28 -1.43
CA LEU A 3 38.09 -12.96 -1.39
C LEU A 3 37.88 -11.76 -0.45
N PRO A 4 36.94 -10.85 -0.78
CA PRO A 4 36.60 -9.73 0.10
C PRO A 4 36.06 -10.27 1.44
N LYS A 5 36.40 -9.60 2.54
CA LYS A 5 35.88 -9.96 3.86
C LYS A 5 34.37 -9.76 3.91
N TYR A 6 33.65 -10.77 4.38
CA TYR A 6 32.22 -10.69 4.64
C TYR A 6 31.95 -9.78 5.84
N ASP A 7 31.10 -8.79 5.64
CA ASP A 7 30.62 -7.89 6.70
C ASP A 7 29.17 -8.23 7.05
N LYS A 8 28.96 -8.84 8.20
CA LYS A 8 27.64 -9.28 8.67
C LYS A 8 26.69 -8.10 8.89
N SER A 9 27.20 -6.89 9.19
CA SER A 9 26.37 -5.70 9.40
C SER A 9 25.72 -5.20 8.11
N LYS A 10 26.33 -5.52 6.96
CA LYS A 10 25.86 -5.17 5.62
C LYS A 10 24.92 -6.20 5.01
N ARG A 11 24.55 -7.23 5.77
CA ARG A 11 23.56 -8.20 5.31
C ARG A 11 22.24 -7.49 5.05
N LYS A 12 21.67 -7.66 3.83
CA LYS A 12 20.33 -7.17 3.51
C LYS A 12 19.33 -7.79 4.50
N LYS A 13 18.75 -6.97 5.36
CA LYS A 13 17.66 -7.41 6.23
C LYS A 13 16.43 -7.66 5.36
N THR A 14 15.81 -8.82 5.53
CA THR A 14 14.46 -9.03 5.02
C THR A 14 13.55 -8.17 5.89
N TYR A 15 12.91 -7.17 5.31
CA TYR A 15 11.95 -6.36 6.06
C TYR A 15 10.72 -7.22 6.29
N GLU A 16 10.29 -7.32 7.54
CA GLU A 16 8.99 -7.89 7.87
C GLU A 16 7.92 -6.97 7.27
N THR A 17 6.91 -7.57 6.67
CA THR A 17 5.71 -6.84 6.24
C THR A 17 4.71 -6.83 7.40
N LEU A 18 4.01 -5.71 7.59
CA LEU A 18 2.92 -5.65 8.57
C LEU A 18 1.86 -6.69 8.18
N PRO A 19 1.41 -7.58 9.07
CA PRO A 19 0.33 -8.51 8.77
C PRO A 19 -0.98 -7.76 8.42
N LYS A 20 -1.83 -8.40 7.61
CA LYS A 20 -3.20 -7.93 7.41
C LYS A 20 -3.95 -7.90 8.73
N GLY A 21 -4.65 -6.81 9.03
CA GLY A 21 -5.35 -6.67 10.31
C GLY A 21 -5.96 -5.29 10.51
N ALA A 22 -6.45 -5.07 11.71
CA ALA A 22 -6.87 -3.75 12.18
C ALA A 22 -5.91 -3.29 13.28
N TYR A 23 -5.46 -2.04 13.19
CA TYR A 23 -4.48 -1.45 14.09
C TYR A 23 -4.90 -0.05 14.52
N VAL A 24 -4.51 0.35 15.73
CA VAL A 24 -4.58 1.76 16.13
C VAL A 24 -3.35 2.45 15.55
N ILE A 25 -3.57 3.50 14.78
CA ILE A 25 -2.51 4.32 14.18
C ILE A 25 -2.45 5.69 14.85
N ARG A 26 -1.28 6.31 14.77
CA ARG A 26 -1.06 7.72 15.15
C ARG A 26 -0.70 8.52 13.92
N ILE A 27 -1.44 9.59 13.67
CA ILE A 27 -1.14 10.51 12.57
C ILE A 27 0.13 11.28 12.88
N LEU A 28 1.10 11.26 11.98
CA LEU A 28 2.38 11.95 12.11
C LEU A 28 2.40 13.28 11.37
N ASN A 29 1.82 13.29 10.18
CA ASN A 29 1.75 14.48 9.33
C ASN A 29 0.61 14.34 8.32
N VAL A 30 0.01 15.48 7.96
CA VAL A 30 -0.99 15.57 6.89
C VAL A 30 -0.63 16.74 5.99
N THR A 31 -0.65 16.50 4.68
CA THR A 31 -0.46 17.53 3.65
C THR A 31 -1.55 17.41 2.61
N GLU A 32 -2.02 18.54 2.09
CA GLU A 32 -2.92 18.59 0.94
C GLU A 32 -2.08 18.66 -0.34
N GLU A 33 -2.38 17.80 -1.30
CA GLU A 33 -1.64 17.71 -2.55
C GLU A 33 -2.60 17.60 -3.76
N ALA A 34 -2.27 18.29 -4.85
CA ALA A 34 -3.02 18.15 -6.10
C ALA A 34 -2.73 16.78 -6.76
N ASN A 35 -3.73 16.18 -7.37
CA ASN A 35 -3.58 14.94 -8.10
C ASN A 35 -2.69 15.12 -9.35
N LYS A 36 -1.63 14.35 -9.47
CA LYS A 36 -0.66 14.44 -10.58
C LYS A 36 -1.23 14.04 -11.96
N LYS A 37 -2.29 13.23 -11.98
CA LYS A 37 -2.85 12.64 -13.21
C LYS A 37 -4.30 13.00 -13.47
N GLY A 38 -4.86 14.00 -12.78
CA GLY A 38 -6.26 14.34 -12.93
C GLY A 38 -6.67 15.58 -12.16
N PHE A 39 -7.97 15.81 -12.15
CA PHE A 39 -8.57 16.90 -11.39
C PHE A 39 -8.72 16.50 -9.92
N GLY A 40 -8.73 17.51 -9.03
CA GLY A 40 -8.97 17.34 -7.61
C GLY A 40 -7.70 17.28 -6.77
N THR A 41 -7.91 17.20 -5.47
CA THR A 41 -6.88 17.15 -4.44
C THR A 41 -7.08 15.92 -3.56
N HIS A 42 -6.05 15.56 -2.82
CA HIS A 42 -6.11 14.53 -1.78
C HIS A 42 -5.29 14.97 -0.57
N LEU A 43 -5.63 14.42 0.59
CA LEU A 43 -4.80 14.51 1.76
C LEU A 43 -3.82 13.34 1.78
N THR A 44 -2.53 13.64 1.88
CA THR A 44 -1.47 12.67 2.12
C THR A 44 -1.24 12.58 3.61
N ILE A 45 -1.68 11.48 4.23
CA ILE A 45 -1.66 11.24 5.66
C ILE A 45 -0.55 10.24 5.96
N ARG A 46 0.52 10.70 6.63
CA ARG A 46 1.58 9.83 7.13
C ARG A 46 1.27 9.42 8.56
N PHE A 47 1.39 8.15 8.84
CA PHE A 47 1.04 7.59 10.14
C PHE A 47 2.03 6.49 10.55
N ASP A 48 1.97 6.10 11.82
CA ASP A 48 2.63 4.91 12.34
C ASP A 48 1.66 4.10 13.20
N ILE A 49 1.98 2.84 13.44
CA ILE A 49 1.23 2.01 14.39
C ILE A 49 1.48 2.59 15.79
N ALA A 50 0.40 2.87 16.51
CA ALA A 50 0.47 3.55 17.80
C ALA A 50 0.55 2.61 19.00
N GLU A 51 0.07 1.37 18.85
CA GLU A 51 -0.14 0.43 19.97
C GLU A 51 0.08 -1.03 19.54
N GLY A 52 0.44 -1.87 20.51
CA GLY A 52 0.53 -3.32 20.37
C GLY A 52 1.88 -3.80 19.86
N GLU A 53 1.90 -5.05 19.36
CA GLU A 53 3.12 -5.75 18.94
C GLU A 53 3.90 -5.00 17.85
N TYR A 54 3.20 -4.27 16.99
CA TYR A 54 3.77 -3.55 15.83
C TYR A 54 3.93 -2.05 16.11
N GLU A 55 3.91 -1.61 17.36
CA GLU A 55 4.12 -0.21 17.69
C GLU A 55 5.39 0.36 17.05
N ASN A 56 5.30 1.55 16.44
CA ASN A 56 6.38 2.24 15.70
C ASN A 56 6.94 1.44 14.51
N PHE A 57 6.13 0.56 13.89
CA PHE A 57 6.56 -0.30 12.79
C PHE A 57 7.19 0.49 11.63
N PHE A 58 6.49 1.51 11.13
CA PHE A 58 6.97 2.29 9.98
C PHE A 58 8.15 3.21 10.34
N ALA A 59 8.22 3.73 11.56
CA ALA A 59 9.37 4.47 12.06
C ALA A 59 10.61 3.57 12.12
N ASN A 60 10.47 2.32 12.55
CA ASN A 60 11.54 1.34 12.58
C ASN A 60 12.02 1.00 11.17
N VAL A 61 11.11 0.81 10.22
CA VAL A 61 11.43 0.60 8.79
C VAL A 61 12.20 1.80 8.25
N PHE A 62 11.71 3.03 8.48
CA PHE A 62 12.36 4.27 8.05
C PHE A 62 13.74 4.45 8.64
N THR A 63 13.91 4.18 9.93
CA THR A 63 15.18 4.33 10.63
C THR A 63 16.22 3.29 10.17
N SER A 64 15.77 2.08 9.84
CA SER A 64 16.65 1.01 9.36
C SER A 64 17.09 1.17 7.90
N ASP A 65 16.45 2.06 7.15
CA ASP A 65 16.86 2.42 5.79
C ASP A 65 18.14 3.25 5.83
N GLN A 66 19.19 2.75 5.18
CA GLN A 66 20.53 3.38 5.16
C GLN A 66 20.76 4.30 3.96
N ARG A 67 19.75 4.48 3.09
CA ARG A 67 19.87 5.38 1.94
C ARG A 67 19.94 6.83 2.41
N GLU A 68 20.74 7.66 1.75
CA GLU A 68 20.84 9.10 2.08
C GLU A 68 19.52 9.84 1.82
N ASP A 69 18.83 9.47 0.73
CA ASP A 69 17.55 10.06 0.28
C ASP A 69 16.33 9.26 0.76
N LYS A 70 16.43 8.62 1.95
CA LYS A 70 15.35 7.81 2.50
C LYS A 70 14.05 8.59 2.62
N LYS A 71 12.94 7.91 2.29
CA LYS A 71 11.60 8.46 2.35
C LYS A 71 10.75 7.64 3.31
N TRP A 72 9.73 8.30 3.87
CA TRP A 72 8.73 7.59 4.66
C TRP A 72 8.13 6.42 3.87
N PRO A 73 7.93 5.24 4.48
CA PRO A 73 7.37 4.08 3.80
C PRO A 73 6.01 4.40 3.19
N ASN A 74 5.82 4.01 1.92
CA ASN A 74 4.55 4.23 1.24
C ASN A 74 3.39 3.47 1.91
N ASP A 75 3.68 2.32 2.52
CA ASP A 75 2.71 1.51 3.26
C ASP A 75 2.29 2.16 4.59
N GLY A 76 3.08 3.11 5.13
CA GLY A 76 2.76 4.01 6.24
C GLY A 76 2.12 5.34 5.79
N THR A 77 1.53 5.38 4.59
CA THR A 77 0.90 6.56 4.01
C THR A 77 -0.49 6.21 3.50
N PHE A 78 -1.48 7.01 3.85
CA PHE A 78 -2.85 6.90 3.36
C PHE A 78 -3.22 8.13 2.54
N TYR A 79 -3.90 7.91 1.42
CA TYR A 79 -4.34 8.96 0.52
C TYR A 79 -5.87 9.08 0.61
N LEU A 80 -6.34 10.17 1.19
CA LEU A 80 -7.76 10.46 1.31
C LEU A 80 -8.17 11.47 0.24
N ALA A 81 -9.02 11.05 -0.70
CA ALA A 81 -9.53 11.95 -1.73
C ALA A 81 -10.39 13.05 -1.10
N VAL A 82 -10.14 14.31 -1.49
CA VAL A 82 -10.98 15.45 -1.10
C VAL A 82 -12.16 15.49 -2.08
N PRO A 83 -13.42 15.37 -1.60
CA PRO A 83 -14.58 15.40 -2.50
C PRO A 83 -14.78 16.78 -3.11
N ASP A 84 -15.23 16.80 -4.35
CA ASP A 84 -15.68 18.00 -5.08
C ASP A 84 -17.10 17.79 -5.63
N ALA A 85 -17.66 18.79 -6.32
CA ALA A 85 -19.02 18.74 -6.85
C ALA A 85 -19.27 17.60 -7.87
N ASN A 86 -18.22 17.03 -8.46
CA ASN A 86 -18.28 15.95 -9.44
C ASN A 86 -17.93 14.58 -8.85
N SER A 87 -17.58 14.54 -7.56
CA SER A 87 -17.16 13.31 -6.89
C SER A 87 -18.34 12.34 -6.73
N GLN A 88 -18.05 11.05 -6.88
CA GLN A 88 -19.04 9.99 -6.67
C GLN A 88 -19.30 9.79 -5.17
N SER A 89 -20.47 9.22 -4.82
CA SER A 89 -20.92 9.05 -3.44
C SER A 89 -19.89 8.35 -2.55
N TYR A 90 -19.21 7.33 -3.06
CA TYR A 90 -18.23 6.58 -2.26
C TYR A 90 -17.02 7.45 -1.81
N VAL A 91 -16.71 8.54 -2.53
CA VAL A 91 -15.66 9.50 -2.12
C VAL A 91 -16.13 10.29 -0.90
N PHE A 92 -17.39 10.76 -0.93
CA PHE A 92 -18.01 11.42 0.23
C PHE A 92 -18.15 10.46 1.42
N ASP A 93 -18.52 9.20 1.18
CA ASP A 93 -18.62 8.19 2.24
C ASP A 93 -17.27 7.96 2.92
N GLY A 94 -16.20 7.83 2.13
CA GLY A 94 -14.83 7.69 2.65
C GLY A 94 -14.36 8.92 3.42
N TRP A 95 -14.67 10.11 2.90
CA TRP A 95 -14.38 11.38 3.55
C TRP A 95 -15.09 11.51 4.90
N ASN A 96 -16.39 11.30 4.93
CA ASN A 96 -17.19 11.40 6.14
C ASN A 96 -16.80 10.34 7.18
N SER A 97 -16.51 9.11 6.73
CA SER A 97 -16.04 8.05 7.63
C SER A 97 -14.72 8.41 8.28
N PHE A 98 -13.77 8.94 7.51
CA PHE A 98 -12.47 9.33 8.07
C PHE A 98 -12.61 10.37 9.20
N TRP A 99 -13.40 11.43 8.98
CA TRP A 99 -13.56 12.48 9.99
C TRP A 99 -14.37 12.01 11.20
N GLY A 100 -15.46 11.27 10.97
CA GLY A 100 -16.25 10.70 12.08
C GLY A 100 -15.44 9.74 12.93
N ASP A 101 -14.74 8.78 12.31
CA ASP A 101 -13.88 7.83 13.03
C ASP A 101 -12.75 8.55 13.80
N LEU A 102 -12.20 9.63 13.23
CA LEU A 102 -11.15 10.41 13.85
C LEU A 102 -11.66 11.18 15.10
N GLU A 103 -12.80 11.84 15.00
CA GLU A 103 -13.44 12.54 16.11
C GLU A 103 -13.83 11.56 17.24
N ASP A 104 -14.45 10.43 16.88
CA ASP A 104 -14.85 9.38 17.83
C ASP A 104 -13.64 8.68 18.49
N SER A 105 -12.46 8.74 17.84
CA SER A 105 -11.21 8.18 18.39
C SER A 105 -10.47 9.12 19.32
N ASN A 106 -10.86 10.41 19.40
CA ASN A 106 -10.13 11.42 20.15
C ASN A 106 -11.09 12.33 20.95
N ASP A 107 -11.33 12.01 22.19
CA ASP A 107 -12.26 12.72 23.07
C ASP A 107 -12.07 14.23 23.00
N GLY A 108 -13.16 14.95 22.76
CA GLY A 108 -13.19 16.40 22.69
C GLY A 108 -12.50 17.03 21.49
N PHE A 109 -12.06 16.22 20.53
CA PHE A 109 -11.56 16.71 19.26
C PHE A 109 -12.70 16.86 18.27
N VAL A 110 -12.81 18.05 17.66
CA VAL A 110 -13.67 18.32 16.52
C VAL A 110 -12.82 19.03 15.47
N PHE A 111 -12.83 18.57 14.26
CA PHE A 111 -12.06 19.19 13.18
C PHE A 111 -12.72 20.51 12.73
N ASP A 112 -11.93 21.57 12.68
CA ASP A 112 -12.41 22.91 12.30
C ASP A 112 -12.57 23.13 10.80
N GLY A 113 -12.17 22.15 9.96
CA GLY A 113 -12.25 22.26 8.51
C GLY A 113 -11.07 22.96 7.85
N GLU A 114 -10.12 23.50 8.61
CA GLU A 114 -9.04 24.34 8.07
C GLU A 114 -7.63 23.89 8.48
N HIS A 115 -7.42 23.58 9.77
CA HIS A 115 -6.07 23.42 10.32
C HIS A 115 -5.63 21.95 10.35
N LEU A 116 -5.11 21.42 9.26
CA LEU A 116 -4.61 20.04 9.17
C LEU A 116 -3.53 19.70 10.20
N ILE A 117 -2.80 20.68 10.72
CA ILE A 117 -1.78 20.48 11.77
C ILE A 117 -2.38 19.90 13.05
N LEU A 118 -3.66 20.15 13.34
CA LEU A 118 -4.35 19.64 14.53
C LEU A 118 -4.50 18.10 14.51
N LEU A 119 -4.35 17.48 13.34
CA LEU A 119 -4.42 16.02 13.20
C LEU A 119 -3.16 15.34 13.70
N LYS A 120 -2.04 16.06 13.78
CA LYS A 120 -0.78 15.48 14.26
C LYS A 120 -0.91 14.96 15.69
N GLY A 121 -0.55 13.70 15.89
CA GLY A 121 -0.63 12.99 17.16
C GLY A 121 -1.99 12.38 17.46
N LYS A 122 -3.02 12.64 16.66
CA LYS A 122 -4.35 12.03 16.81
C LYS A 122 -4.30 10.54 16.52
N LEU A 123 -5.14 9.78 17.22
CA LEU A 123 -5.30 8.35 17.04
C LEU A 123 -6.45 8.06 16.09
N LEU A 124 -6.37 6.93 15.40
CA LEU A 124 -7.42 6.46 14.50
C LEU A 124 -7.32 4.94 14.40
N GLY A 125 -8.42 4.24 14.30
CA GLY A 125 -8.44 2.83 13.91
C GLY A 125 -8.27 2.72 12.39
N ALA A 126 -7.45 1.77 11.95
CA ALA A 126 -7.14 1.56 10.55
C ALA A 126 -7.19 0.08 10.18
N LYS A 127 -7.81 -0.23 9.05
CA LYS A 127 -7.96 -1.59 8.53
C LYS A 127 -7.08 -1.78 7.31
N PHE A 128 -6.23 -2.78 7.38
CA PHE A 128 -5.22 -3.08 6.37
C PHE A 128 -5.57 -4.33 5.58
N ALA A 129 -5.24 -4.30 4.30
CA ALA A 129 -5.35 -5.44 3.39
C ALA A 129 -4.07 -5.58 2.56
N ILE A 130 -3.87 -6.76 1.98
CA ILE A 130 -2.77 -7.01 1.06
C ILE A 130 -3.09 -6.39 -0.30
N GLU A 131 -2.15 -5.64 -0.84
CA GLU A 131 -2.16 -5.13 -2.21
C GLU A 131 -0.92 -5.62 -2.93
N GLN A 132 -1.11 -6.35 -4.03
CA GLN A 132 -0.01 -6.81 -4.85
C GLN A 132 0.35 -5.77 -5.91
N THR A 133 1.63 -5.57 -6.11
CA THR A 133 2.17 -4.76 -7.21
C THR A 133 3.16 -5.58 -8.01
N GLU A 134 3.19 -5.38 -9.32
CA GLU A 134 4.17 -6.00 -10.20
C GLU A 134 5.27 -5.01 -10.55
N TYR A 135 6.52 -5.44 -10.40
CA TYR A 135 7.68 -4.69 -10.83
C TYR A 135 8.72 -5.63 -11.44
N ASN A 136 9.14 -5.37 -12.68
CA ASN A 136 10.09 -6.19 -13.43
C ASN A 136 9.70 -7.70 -13.48
N GLY A 137 8.41 -7.99 -13.68
CA GLY A 137 7.90 -9.37 -13.74
C GLY A 137 7.85 -10.10 -12.39
N GLN A 138 8.12 -9.40 -11.29
CA GLN A 138 7.98 -9.94 -9.93
C GLN A 138 6.80 -9.30 -9.21
N ILE A 139 6.03 -10.12 -8.49
CA ILE A 139 4.90 -9.67 -7.68
C ILE A 139 5.39 -9.45 -6.25
N TYR A 140 5.03 -8.30 -5.70
CA TYR A 140 5.35 -7.89 -4.34
C TYR A 140 4.07 -7.64 -3.55
N ASP A 141 4.02 -8.18 -2.34
CA ASP A 141 2.93 -7.96 -1.39
C ASP A 141 3.22 -6.71 -0.55
N HIS A 142 2.23 -5.84 -0.47
CA HIS A 142 2.21 -4.65 0.39
C HIS A 142 1.01 -4.73 1.32
N THR A 143 1.20 -4.40 2.58
CA THR A 143 0.06 -4.29 3.51
C THR A 143 -0.30 -2.82 3.66
N ARG A 144 -1.43 -2.42 3.08
CA ARG A 144 -1.85 -1.02 3.00
C ARG A 144 -3.15 -0.76 3.74
N MET A 145 -3.20 0.40 4.37
CA MET A 145 -4.44 0.93 4.93
C MET A 145 -5.46 1.18 3.81
N ARG A 146 -6.68 0.65 4.01
CA ARG A 146 -7.79 0.77 3.06
C ARG A 146 -9.00 1.47 3.63
N TRP A 147 -9.32 1.23 4.90
CA TRP A 147 -10.48 1.79 5.58
C TRP A 147 -10.10 2.29 6.96
N THR A 148 -10.90 3.21 7.47
CA THR A 148 -10.84 3.68 8.85
C THR A 148 -11.86 2.95 9.73
N CYS A 149 -11.72 3.10 11.01
CA CYS A 149 -12.70 2.80 12.06
C CYS A 149 -12.30 3.53 13.34
N VAL A 150 -13.16 3.45 14.35
CA VAL A 150 -12.85 4.02 15.67
C VAL A 150 -11.72 3.24 16.34
N ALA A 151 -10.75 3.93 16.94
CA ALA A 151 -9.59 3.32 17.60
C ALA A 151 -10.01 2.34 18.71
N GLU A 152 -11.05 2.69 19.48
CA GLU A 152 -11.57 1.84 20.54
C GLU A 152 -12.14 0.52 20.04
N ASP A 153 -12.77 0.51 18.87
CA ASP A 153 -13.25 -0.73 18.23
C ASP A 153 -12.10 -1.69 17.90
N VAL A 154 -10.94 -1.15 17.52
CA VAL A 154 -9.73 -1.98 17.30
C VAL A 154 -9.26 -2.58 18.62
N ARG A 155 -9.17 -1.81 19.69
CA ARG A 155 -8.75 -2.27 21.03
C ARG A 155 -9.67 -3.36 21.58
N GLN A 156 -10.96 -3.24 21.30
CA GLN A 156 -11.99 -4.20 21.74
C GLN A 156 -12.13 -5.42 20.80
N GLY A 157 -11.38 -5.48 19.69
CA GLY A 157 -11.54 -6.53 18.66
C GLY A 157 -12.85 -6.43 17.88
N LYS A 158 -13.51 -5.27 17.88
CA LYS A 158 -14.80 -5.00 17.22
C LYS A 158 -14.66 -4.21 15.91
N ALA A 159 -13.48 -4.10 15.37
CA ALA A 159 -13.22 -3.34 14.14
C ALA A 159 -14.05 -3.84 12.92
N GLY A 160 -14.73 -4.96 13.03
CA GLY A 160 -15.57 -5.52 11.98
C GLY A 160 -14.78 -6.15 10.83
N LYS A 161 -15.44 -6.26 9.67
CA LYS A 161 -14.85 -6.91 8.50
C LYS A 161 -13.60 -6.14 8.00
N LEU A 162 -12.54 -6.89 7.69
CA LEU A 162 -11.37 -6.35 7.01
C LEU A 162 -11.63 -6.17 5.51
N PRO A 163 -10.94 -5.22 4.85
CA PRO A 163 -11.03 -5.05 3.42
C PRO A 163 -10.56 -6.31 2.67
N ASN A 164 -11.09 -6.49 1.46
CA ASN A 164 -10.61 -7.54 0.57
C ASN A 164 -9.21 -7.21 0.07
N ASP A 165 -8.39 -8.27 -0.12
CA ASP A 165 -7.08 -8.13 -0.73
C ASP A 165 -7.22 -7.78 -2.22
N LYS A 166 -6.29 -6.99 -2.72
CA LYS A 166 -6.17 -6.65 -4.13
C LYS A 166 -4.99 -7.43 -4.71
N LEU A 167 -5.31 -8.61 -5.23
CA LEU A 167 -4.33 -9.51 -5.81
C LEU A 167 -4.24 -9.30 -7.34
N ILE A 168 -3.04 -9.43 -7.88
CA ILE A 168 -2.82 -9.46 -9.32
C ILE A 168 -3.16 -10.88 -9.79
N THR A 169 -4.15 -11.02 -10.68
CA THR A 169 -4.33 -12.26 -11.41
C THR A 169 -3.20 -12.35 -12.42
N PRO A 170 -2.30 -13.37 -12.36
CA PRO A 170 -1.28 -13.53 -13.37
C PRO A 170 -1.97 -13.54 -14.74
N SER A 171 -1.59 -12.64 -15.64
CA SER A 171 -1.95 -12.75 -17.03
C SER A 171 -1.47 -14.13 -17.47
N ALA A 172 -2.37 -14.97 -17.98
CA ALA A 172 -1.93 -16.20 -18.67
C ALA A 172 -0.82 -15.77 -19.64
N PRO A 173 0.34 -16.47 -19.68
CA PRO A 173 1.36 -16.15 -20.66
C PRO A 173 0.67 -16.10 -22.01
N ALA A 174 0.86 -15.01 -22.73
CA ALA A 174 0.36 -14.89 -24.09
C ALA A 174 0.74 -16.20 -24.79
N PRO A 175 -0.18 -16.86 -25.51
CA PRO A 175 0.17 -18.06 -26.25
C PRO A 175 1.38 -17.67 -27.08
N THR A 176 2.51 -18.30 -26.79
CA THR A 176 3.68 -18.19 -27.64
C THR A 176 3.20 -18.72 -28.96
N GLU A 177 3.01 -17.85 -29.95
CA GLU A 177 2.93 -18.31 -31.35
C GLU A 177 4.23 -19.06 -31.59
N GLN A 178 4.18 -20.35 -31.32
CA GLN A 178 5.13 -21.23 -31.92
C GLN A 178 4.89 -21.04 -33.40
N SER A 179 5.76 -20.28 -34.01
CA SER A 179 5.90 -20.26 -35.45
C SER A 179 6.23 -21.69 -35.86
N ASP A 180 5.21 -22.41 -36.34
CA ASP A 180 5.36 -23.70 -37.03
C ASP A 180 6.14 -23.55 -38.36
N GLU A 181 7.18 -22.73 -38.35
CA GLU A 181 8.03 -22.45 -39.48
C GLU A 181 9.09 -23.56 -39.70
N TRP A 182 9.15 -24.55 -38.80
CA TRP A 182 10.10 -25.67 -38.89
C TRP A 182 9.52 -26.93 -39.55
N LEU A 183 8.25 -26.94 -40.00
CA LEU A 183 7.60 -28.11 -40.62
C LEU A 183 7.30 -27.94 -42.09
N LYS A 184 7.96 -27.00 -42.77
CA LYS A 184 8.05 -27.05 -44.27
C LYS A 184 9.32 -27.73 -44.66
N VAL A 185 9.41 -29.03 -44.40
CA VAL A 185 10.32 -29.91 -45.12
C VAL A 185 9.65 -30.18 -46.47
N ASP A 186 10.22 -29.59 -47.51
CA ASP A 186 9.83 -29.81 -48.87
C ASP A 186 9.80 -31.30 -49.15
N ALA A 187 8.62 -31.82 -49.47
CA ALA A 187 8.46 -33.14 -50.11
C ALA A 187 9.03 -33.02 -51.54
N ILE A 188 10.32 -33.25 -51.67
CA ILE A 188 10.92 -33.48 -52.98
C ILE A 188 10.43 -34.84 -53.41
N ALA A 189 9.47 -34.84 -54.34
CA ALA A 189 9.09 -36.01 -55.07
C ALA A 189 10.28 -36.39 -55.98
N GLU A 190 11.05 -37.41 -55.60
CA GLU A 190 11.93 -38.05 -56.46
C GLU A 190 11.09 -38.96 -57.40
N GLU A 191 10.86 -38.50 -58.65
CA GLU A 191 10.51 -39.33 -59.73
C GLU A 191 11.70 -40.26 -60.07
N PHE A 192 11.55 -41.56 -59.84
CA PHE A 192 12.41 -42.54 -60.39
C PHE A 192 11.81 -43.02 -61.74
N PRO A 193 12.54 -42.86 -62.82
CA PRO A 193 12.10 -43.44 -64.10
C PRO A 193 12.53 -44.91 -64.16
N PHE A 194 11.54 -45.82 -64.26
CA PHE A 194 11.59 -47.06 -65.02
C PHE A 194 10.20 -47.69 -65.09
#